data_3c0bf09aeea1fb16df6a43c869c6e435
#
_entry.id   3c0bf09aeea1fb16df6a43c869c6e435
#
_cell.length_a   1.000
_cell.length_b   1.000
_cell.length_c   1.000
_cell.angle_alpha   90.00
_cell.angle_beta   90.00
_cell.angle_gamma   90.00
#
_symmetry.space_group_name_H-M   'P 1'
#
loop_
_entity.id
_entity.type
_entity.pdbx_description
1 polymer ?
#
loop_
_entity_poly.entity_id
_entity_poly.type
_entity_poly.pdbx_seq_one_letter_code
_entity_poly.pdbx_strand_id
1 'polypeptide(L)'
;MKHRTVFFILTILLSFIIASPHFAAAVEKIVVMNPRGIQPEIRKIPMAPRPNTLDKKTVYIVDTKYPNTKPFVEELYSALKTKYPKTNWVLKEKFGGYMDDDPALWKEIKEKAAGSIVLIGH
;
A
#
# COMPACT_ATOMS: atom_id res chain seq x y z
N MET A 1 -24.16 80.11 -22.04
CA MET A 1 -23.30 79.56 -20.95
C MET A 1 -23.86 78.24 -20.40
N LYS A 2 -25.13 78.06 -20.18
CA LYS A 2 -25.72 76.87 -19.56
C LYS A 2 -25.40 75.51 -20.29
N HIS A 3 -25.43 75.52 -21.62
CA HIS A 3 -25.18 74.27 -22.39
C HIS A 3 -23.72 73.78 -22.33
N ARG A 4 -22.76 74.66 -22.23
CA ARG A 4 -21.33 74.29 -22.09
C ARG A 4 -21.05 73.64 -20.74
N THR A 5 -21.67 74.10 -19.66
CA THR A 5 -21.57 73.55 -18.36
C THR A 5 -22.19 72.16 -18.26
N VAL A 6 -23.35 71.97 -18.87
CA VAL A 6 -24.00 70.64 -18.91
C VAL A 6 -23.16 69.65 -19.71
N PHE A 7 -22.59 70.10 -20.83
CA PHE A 7 -21.71 69.22 -21.64
C PHE A 7 -20.43 68.75 -20.87
N PHE A 8 -19.81 69.67 -20.11
CA PHE A 8 -18.70 69.37 -19.30
C PHE A 8 -19.01 68.32 -18.15
N ILE A 9 -20.17 68.51 -17.52
CA ILE A 9 -20.59 67.58 -16.45
C ILE A 9 -20.89 66.21 -17.06
N LEU A 10 -21.47 66.12 -18.21
CA LEU A 10 -21.80 64.86 -18.89
C LEU A 10 -20.54 64.11 -19.32
N THR A 11 -19.52 64.81 -19.81
CA THR A 11 -18.23 64.19 -20.16
C THR A 11 -17.47 63.69 -18.94
N ILE A 12 -17.51 64.37 -17.82
CA ILE A 12 -16.89 63.90 -16.56
C ILE A 12 -17.61 62.67 -16.03
N LEU A 13 -18.95 62.65 -16.08
CA LEU A 13 -19.73 61.48 -15.65
C LEU A 13 -19.44 60.26 -16.51
N LEU A 14 -19.34 60.45 -17.83
CA LEU A 14 -19.03 59.38 -18.77
C LEU A 14 -17.60 58.80 -18.57
N SER A 15 -16.63 59.66 -18.24
CA SER A 15 -15.27 59.24 -17.92
C SER A 15 -15.21 58.38 -16.68
N PHE A 16 -16.06 58.64 -15.69
CA PHE A 16 -16.10 57.88 -14.43
C PHE A 16 -16.65 56.45 -14.63
N ILE A 17 -17.55 56.27 -15.60
CA ILE A 17 -18.12 54.93 -15.91
C ILE A 17 -17.08 54.03 -16.62
N ILE A 18 -16.21 54.64 -17.45
CA ILE A 18 -15.19 53.88 -18.21
C ILE A 18 -13.98 53.51 -17.32
N ALA A 19 -13.73 54.26 -16.24
CA ALA A 19 -12.65 54.05 -15.31
C ALA A 19 -12.93 53.01 -14.20
N SER A 20 -14.05 52.30 -14.30
CA SER A 20 -14.34 51.23 -13.34
C SER A 20 -13.26 50.14 -13.41
N PRO A 21 -12.50 49.87 -12.33
CA PRO A 21 -11.54 48.80 -12.34
C PRO A 21 -12.33 47.51 -12.57
N HIS A 22 -12.05 46.86 -13.69
CA HIS A 22 -12.50 45.49 -13.88
C HIS A 22 -11.76 44.63 -12.85
N PHE A 23 -12.42 44.33 -11.75
CA PHE A 23 -11.95 43.26 -10.87
C PHE A 23 -11.98 41.97 -11.71
N ALA A 24 -10.85 41.67 -12.32
CA ALA A 24 -10.63 40.33 -12.82
C ALA A 24 -10.75 39.41 -11.60
N ALA A 25 -11.86 38.73 -11.47
CA ALA A 25 -12.01 37.67 -10.50
C ALA A 25 -10.84 36.68 -10.75
N ALA A 26 -9.88 36.67 -9.85
CA ALA A 26 -8.82 35.67 -9.89
C ALA A 26 -9.53 34.33 -9.87
N VAL A 27 -9.42 33.59 -10.97
CA VAL A 27 -9.91 32.21 -11.04
C VAL A 27 -9.13 31.45 -10.00
N GLU A 28 -9.77 31.15 -8.87
CA GLU A 28 -9.17 30.36 -7.80
C GLU A 28 -8.78 29.03 -8.40
N LYS A 29 -7.48 28.80 -8.53
CA LYS A 29 -6.94 27.56 -9.08
C LYS A 29 -7.26 26.43 -8.10
N ILE A 30 -8.26 25.61 -8.43
CA ILE A 30 -8.58 24.41 -7.67
C ILE A 30 -7.42 23.44 -7.86
N VAL A 31 -6.61 23.27 -6.81
CA VAL A 31 -5.56 22.26 -6.78
C VAL A 31 -6.19 20.95 -6.30
N VAL A 32 -6.42 20.04 -7.22
CA VAL A 32 -6.87 18.69 -6.89
C VAL A 32 -5.64 17.90 -6.46
N MET A 33 -5.67 17.40 -5.23
CA MET A 33 -4.63 16.49 -4.76
C MET A 33 -4.65 15.22 -5.63
N ASN A 34 -3.46 14.76 -6.03
CA ASN A 34 -3.35 13.51 -6.80
C ASN A 34 -3.93 12.36 -5.96
N PRO A 35 -5.05 11.72 -6.40
CA PRO A 35 -5.68 10.65 -5.63
C PRO A 35 -4.78 9.41 -5.49
N ARG A 36 -3.76 9.27 -6.34
CA ARG A 36 -2.76 8.20 -6.23
C ARG A 36 -1.72 8.46 -5.15
N GLY A 37 -1.65 9.68 -4.60
CA GLY A 37 -0.61 10.09 -3.67
C GLY A 37 0.81 10.01 -4.28
N ILE A 38 1.79 10.27 -3.44
CA ILE A 38 3.19 9.96 -3.74
C ILE A 38 3.46 8.63 -3.05
N GLN A 39 3.61 7.57 -3.81
CA GLN A 39 3.99 6.28 -3.23
C GLN A 39 5.37 6.42 -2.59
N PRO A 40 5.54 5.98 -1.33
CA PRO A 40 6.85 5.93 -0.72
C PRO A 40 7.78 5.06 -1.58
N GLU A 41 9.04 5.45 -1.64
CA GLU A 41 10.04 4.68 -2.39
C GLU A 41 10.13 3.25 -1.82
N ILE A 42 9.75 2.28 -2.63
CA ILE A 42 9.84 0.87 -2.24
C ILE A 42 11.31 0.46 -2.31
N ARG A 43 11.93 0.26 -1.17
CA ARG A 43 13.27 -0.29 -1.09
C ARG A 43 13.27 -1.69 -1.69
N LYS A 44 13.84 -1.85 -2.88
CA LYS A 44 13.98 -3.15 -3.53
C LYS A 44 15.01 -3.98 -2.76
N ILE A 45 14.53 -4.97 -2.04
CA ILE A 45 15.38 -5.97 -1.40
C ILE A 45 15.50 -7.14 -2.38
N PRO A 46 16.71 -7.58 -2.75
CA PRO A 46 16.87 -8.75 -3.61
C PRO A 46 16.26 -9.97 -2.96
N MET A 47 15.71 -10.87 -3.79
CA MET A 47 15.19 -12.14 -3.29
C MET A 47 16.32 -12.96 -2.65
N ALA A 48 15.98 -13.67 -1.58
CA ALA A 48 16.92 -14.62 -0.96
C ALA A 48 17.39 -15.67 -2.00
N PRO A 49 18.65 -16.14 -1.88
CA PRO A 49 19.16 -17.19 -2.75
C PRO A 49 18.27 -18.45 -2.67
N ARG A 50 17.89 -18.97 -3.82
CA ARG A 50 17.06 -20.18 -3.88
C ARG A 50 17.94 -21.42 -3.71
N PRO A 51 17.56 -22.38 -2.86
CA PRO A 51 18.25 -23.65 -2.79
C PRO A 51 18.04 -24.45 -4.08
N ASN A 52 19.08 -25.13 -4.54
CA ASN A 52 19.01 -25.98 -5.76
C ASN A 52 18.16 -27.23 -5.53
N THR A 53 18.01 -27.68 -4.28
CA THR A 53 17.21 -28.84 -3.89
C THR A 53 16.62 -28.62 -2.51
N LEU A 54 15.48 -29.25 -2.27
CA LEU A 54 14.86 -29.32 -0.94
C LEU A 54 15.27 -30.56 -0.15
N ASP A 55 16.01 -31.48 -0.77
CA ASP A 55 16.45 -32.70 -0.10
C ASP A 55 17.26 -32.38 1.17
N LYS A 56 16.88 -33.01 2.29
CA LYS A 56 17.51 -32.82 3.60
C LYS A 56 17.45 -31.38 4.14
N LYS A 57 16.63 -30.52 3.52
CA LYS A 57 16.38 -29.18 4.02
C LYS A 57 15.17 -29.17 4.94
N THR A 58 15.18 -28.26 5.91
CA THR A 58 14.02 -28.02 6.77
C THR A 58 13.18 -26.89 6.18
N VAL A 59 11.89 -27.15 5.94
CA VAL A 59 10.94 -26.18 5.46
C VAL A 59 9.78 -26.10 6.43
N TYR A 60 9.48 -24.89 6.88
CA TYR A 60 8.38 -24.63 7.79
C TYR A 60 7.10 -24.35 7.01
N ILE A 61 6.00 -24.89 7.50
CA ILE A 61 4.64 -24.51 7.09
C ILE A 61 4.02 -23.86 8.31
N VAL A 62 3.65 -22.60 8.17
CA VAL A 62 3.11 -21.79 9.27
C VAL A 62 1.64 -21.53 9.03
N ASP A 63 0.79 -22.05 9.90
CA ASP A 63 -0.63 -21.69 9.96
C ASP A 63 -0.79 -20.39 10.75
N THR A 64 -1.30 -19.36 10.10
CA THR A 64 -1.62 -18.07 10.74
C THR A 64 -2.89 -18.10 11.55
N LYS A 65 -3.60 -19.21 11.59
CA LYS A 65 -4.88 -19.42 12.27
C LYS A 65 -5.99 -18.49 11.79
N TYR A 66 -5.98 -18.20 10.49
CA TYR A 66 -7.14 -17.57 9.87
C TYR A 66 -8.35 -18.53 9.95
N PRO A 67 -9.58 -18.03 10.14
CA PRO A 67 -10.75 -18.90 10.27
C PRO A 67 -10.86 -19.91 9.13
N ASN A 68 -11.10 -21.18 9.47
CA ASN A 68 -11.30 -22.29 8.55
C ASN A 68 -10.09 -22.69 7.68
N THR A 69 -8.86 -22.27 8.00
CA THR A 69 -7.67 -22.63 7.22
C THR A 69 -7.03 -23.95 7.63
N LYS A 70 -7.26 -24.40 8.84
CA LYS A 70 -6.61 -25.60 9.40
C LYS A 70 -6.73 -26.85 8.53
N PRO A 71 -7.91 -27.26 8.01
CA PRO A 71 -8.01 -28.42 7.15
C PRO A 71 -7.17 -28.31 5.87
N PHE A 72 -7.10 -27.11 5.28
CA PHE A 72 -6.27 -26.86 4.10
C PHE A 72 -4.79 -26.99 4.41
N VAL A 73 -4.35 -26.44 5.52
CA VAL A 73 -2.94 -26.47 5.95
C VAL A 73 -2.49 -27.89 6.23
N GLU A 74 -3.32 -28.69 6.89
CA GLU A 74 -3.05 -30.11 7.18
C GLU A 74 -2.97 -30.94 5.90
N GLU A 75 -3.86 -30.73 4.95
CA GLU A 75 -3.85 -31.41 3.66
C GLU A 75 -2.63 -31.02 2.82
N LEU A 76 -2.29 -29.74 2.79
CA LEU A 76 -1.10 -29.24 2.10
C LEU A 76 0.19 -29.87 2.71
N TYR A 77 0.27 -29.92 4.04
CA TYR A 77 1.39 -30.56 4.72
C TYR A 77 1.53 -32.04 4.31
N SER A 78 0.44 -32.78 4.30
CA SER A 78 0.38 -34.19 3.91
C SER A 78 0.81 -34.39 2.45
N ALA A 79 0.28 -33.59 1.55
CA ALA A 79 0.60 -33.62 0.12
C ALA A 79 2.09 -33.32 -0.14
N LEU A 80 2.63 -32.28 0.52
CA LEU A 80 4.03 -31.93 0.39
C LEU A 80 4.97 -33.01 0.95
N LYS A 81 4.62 -33.60 2.07
CA LYS A 81 5.38 -34.71 2.66
C LYS A 81 5.40 -35.94 1.75
N THR A 82 4.29 -36.23 1.09
CA THR A 82 4.21 -37.31 0.11
C THR A 82 5.03 -37.01 -1.14
N LYS A 83 4.93 -35.78 -1.66
CA LYS A 83 5.59 -35.36 -2.90
C LYS A 83 7.11 -35.18 -2.74
N TYR A 84 7.55 -34.72 -1.55
CA TYR A 84 8.97 -34.44 -1.24
C TYR A 84 9.40 -35.15 0.05
N PRO A 85 9.49 -36.50 0.05
CA PRO A 85 9.71 -37.29 1.26
C PRO A 85 11.09 -37.09 1.89
N LYS A 86 12.06 -36.55 1.15
CA LYS A 86 13.41 -36.27 1.64
C LYS A 86 13.56 -34.89 2.28
N THR A 87 12.50 -34.09 2.26
CA THR A 87 12.47 -32.75 2.89
C THR A 87 11.94 -32.88 4.31
N ASN A 88 12.57 -32.20 5.24
CA ASN A 88 12.09 -32.13 6.62
C ASN A 88 11.01 -31.06 6.74
N TRP A 89 9.74 -31.46 6.70
CA TRP A 89 8.60 -30.57 6.82
C TRP A 89 8.22 -30.36 8.27
N VAL A 90 8.12 -29.12 8.71
CA VAL A 90 7.75 -28.73 10.07
C VAL A 90 6.49 -27.89 10.01
N LEU A 91 5.38 -28.42 10.52
CA LEU A 91 4.14 -27.68 10.66
C LEU A 91 4.11 -26.94 12.00
N LYS A 92 3.86 -25.65 11.99
CA LYS A 92 3.73 -24.79 13.16
C LYS A 92 2.48 -23.92 13.07
N GLU A 93 1.84 -23.72 14.18
CA GLU A 93 0.80 -22.70 14.35
C GLU A 93 1.44 -21.44 14.94
N LYS A 94 1.09 -20.30 14.38
CA LYS A 94 1.54 -19.00 14.91
C LYS A 94 0.87 -18.73 16.27
N PHE A 95 1.60 -18.16 17.22
CA PHE A 95 1.03 -17.72 18.48
C PHE A 95 0.03 -16.58 18.26
N GLY A 96 -0.98 -16.48 19.12
CA GLY A 96 -2.02 -15.46 19.00
C GLY A 96 -3.00 -15.67 17.82
N GLY A 97 -3.67 -14.63 17.42
CA GLY A 97 -4.55 -14.60 16.24
C GLY A 97 -3.78 -14.31 14.95
N TYR A 98 -4.47 -14.30 13.82
CA TYR A 98 -3.85 -14.06 12.50
C TYR A 98 -3.21 -12.66 12.37
N MET A 99 -3.68 -11.66 13.12
CA MET A 99 -3.12 -10.29 13.12
C MET A 99 -1.97 -10.09 14.10
N ASP A 100 -1.78 -11.01 15.05
CA ASP A 100 -0.72 -10.87 16.05
C ASP A 100 0.65 -11.20 15.46
N ASP A 101 1.71 -10.62 15.99
CA ASP A 101 3.08 -10.99 15.63
C ASP A 101 3.60 -12.11 16.52
N ASP A 102 4.50 -12.95 15.98
CA ASP A 102 5.19 -14.03 16.71
C ASP A 102 6.70 -13.97 16.48
N PRO A 103 7.38 -13.03 17.16
CA PRO A 103 8.82 -12.86 16.99
C PRO A 103 9.65 -14.12 17.31
N ALA A 104 9.15 -14.94 18.23
CA ALA A 104 9.84 -16.18 18.62
C ALA A 104 9.83 -17.19 17.47
N LEU A 105 8.68 -17.36 16.82
CA LEU A 105 8.55 -18.24 15.66
C LEU A 105 9.38 -17.76 14.47
N TRP A 106 9.36 -16.46 14.19
CA TRP A 106 10.16 -15.90 13.09
C TRP A 106 11.66 -16.03 13.31
N LYS A 107 12.11 -15.90 14.56
CA LYS A 107 13.50 -16.15 14.93
C LYS A 107 13.86 -17.63 14.73
N GLU A 108 13.03 -18.56 15.20
CA GLU A 108 13.23 -20.00 15.00
C GLU A 108 13.34 -20.37 13.52
N ILE A 109 12.42 -19.84 12.70
CA ILE A 109 12.42 -20.10 11.25
C ILE A 109 13.70 -19.55 10.61
N LYS A 110 14.09 -18.33 10.95
CA LYS A 110 15.31 -17.72 10.42
C LYS A 110 16.57 -18.50 10.73
N GLU A 111 16.64 -19.13 11.90
CA GLU A 111 17.80 -19.89 12.36
C GLU A 111 17.84 -21.31 11.79
N LYS A 112 16.69 -21.96 11.61
CA LYS A 112 16.61 -23.40 11.33
C LYS A 112 16.10 -23.75 9.95
N ALA A 113 15.39 -22.87 9.29
CA ALA A 113 14.72 -23.18 8.03
C ALA A 113 15.53 -22.77 6.81
N ALA A 114 15.50 -23.59 5.77
CA ALA A 114 15.93 -23.21 4.43
C ALA A 114 14.87 -22.39 3.69
N GLY A 115 13.62 -22.43 4.16
CA GLY A 115 12.50 -21.67 3.65
C GLY A 115 11.24 -21.90 4.48
N SER A 116 10.23 -21.06 4.26
CA SER A 116 8.94 -21.21 4.92
C SER A 116 7.78 -20.89 3.97
N ILE A 117 6.67 -21.55 4.22
CA ILE A 117 5.37 -21.29 3.57
C ILE A 117 4.46 -20.75 4.68
N VAL A 118 4.07 -19.51 4.60
CA VAL A 118 3.17 -18.87 5.56
C VAL A 118 1.78 -18.81 4.96
N LEU A 119 0.81 -19.40 5.60
CA LEU A 119 -0.56 -19.62 5.12
C LEU A 119 -1.56 -19.12 6.15
N ILE A 120 -2.54 -18.51 5.81
CA ILE A 120 -3.05 -17.84 4.63
C ILE A 120 -3.16 -16.37 5.01
N GLY A 121 -2.80 -15.51 4.13
CA GLY A 121 -2.98 -14.08 4.32
C GLY A 121 -4.31 -13.61 3.72
N HIS A 122 -4.66 -12.43 4.09
CA HIS A 122 -5.83 -11.71 3.61
C HIS A 122 -5.45 -10.97 2.34
#